data_87467609da4e9a5a12df184fdad8466f
#
_entry.id   87467609da4e9a5a12df184fdad8466f
#
_cell.length_a   1.000
_cell.length_b   1.000
_cell.length_c   1.000
_cell.angle_alpha   90.00
_cell.angle_beta   90.00
_cell.angle_gamma   90.00
#
_symmetry.space_group_name_H-M   'P 1'
#
loop_
_entity.id
_entity.type
_entity.pdbx_description
1 polymer ?
#
loop_
_entity_poly.entity_id
_entity_poly.type
_entity_poly.pdbx_seq_one_letter_code
_entity_poly.pdbx_strand_id
1 'polypeptide(L)'
;MSPVTSPTSNLFVLGINHQTAPVSLRERVAFSSETIPAALDSLRGLGGVREAALLSTCNRTEIYTVVDDGGQAGANWLAPHPAGMDERQAYLYRHAGAGAVRHLFRVATGLDSLVLGEPQILGQVKDAWATARAAGSLGSQLDSLFQHTFTTAKRARTDTRSGANPVSVASAAVRLAQESFARIEDSTVLLIGAGDTVELAARHLVQARVKRLLVANRTLAHAQELASRHGGVAVPLDEIDRHLGQADIVLSATAARGAVLHRDQVATALAQRRHRPMLLLDLAVPRDIDPEVAKLRDVYLYTVDDLERSIEENRRSRQEAAAEAEAIIEVQVARFMESLLARSRTAPLKQLRAHGDAAKLDALAKARQQLANGEDPDAVLEFLAHTLTNRLLHAPTIALREAAITGNAELARAADKLFPAAGSAILMPAEKRDGAKPTPGRDSRK
;
A
#
# COMPACT_ATOMS: atom_id res chain seq x y z
N MET A 1 -16.60 24.92 17.87
CA MET A 1 -17.19 23.78 17.14
C MET A 1 -16.30 23.52 15.93
N SER A 2 -15.46 22.49 15.99
CA SER A 2 -14.68 22.07 14.83
C SER A 2 -15.66 21.52 13.79
N PRO A 3 -15.52 21.85 12.51
CA PRO A 3 -16.38 21.33 11.47
C PRO A 3 -16.24 19.80 11.48
N VAL A 4 -17.34 19.08 11.59
CA VAL A 4 -17.40 17.63 11.38
C VAL A 4 -17.00 17.39 9.93
N THR A 5 -15.71 17.14 9.70
CA THR A 5 -15.19 16.80 8.38
C THR A 5 -15.86 15.52 7.94
N SER A 6 -16.45 15.54 6.76
CA SER A 6 -17.06 14.36 6.16
C SER A 6 -16.03 13.20 6.14
N PRO A 7 -16.38 11.97 6.54
CA PRO A 7 -15.45 10.84 6.58
C PRO A 7 -14.81 10.53 5.23
N THR A 8 -15.34 11.08 4.16
CA THR A 8 -14.79 11.00 2.80
C THR A 8 -13.68 12.00 2.53
N SER A 9 -13.51 13.04 3.37
CA SER A 9 -12.48 14.09 3.21
C SER A 9 -11.21 13.81 4.00
N ASN A 10 -11.19 12.80 4.86
CA ASN A 10 -10.08 12.51 5.77
C ASN A 10 -9.00 11.59 5.18
N LEU A 11 -9.25 11.03 4.01
CA LEU A 11 -8.31 10.15 3.31
C LEU A 11 -7.43 10.96 2.37
N PHE A 12 -6.12 10.87 2.53
CA PHE A 12 -5.14 11.57 1.72
C PHE A 12 -4.05 10.65 1.20
N VAL A 13 -3.57 10.95 0.00
CA VAL A 13 -2.33 10.45 -0.57
C VAL A 13 -1.43 11.64 -0.84
N LEU A 14 -0.21 11.54 -0.40
CA LEU A 14 0.86 12.50 -0.65
C LEU A 14 2.07 11.74 -1.16
N GLY A 15 2.71 12.23 -2.19
CA GLY A 15 3.87 11.52 -2.73
C GLY A 15 4.59 12.25 -3.84
N ILE A 16 5.68 11.64 -4.25
CA ILE A 16 6.40 11.94 -5.48
C ILE A 16 6.49 10.68 -6.33
N ASN A 17 6.54 10.83 -7.64
CA ASN A 17 6.76 9.73 -8.55
C ASN A 17 7.67 10.14 -9.72
N HIS A 18 7.89 9.21 -10.65
CA HIS A 18 8.71 9.40 -11.83
C HIS A 18 8.21 10.54 -12.76
N GLN A 19 6.92 10.89 -12.72
CA GLN A 19 6.34 11.97 -13.51
C GLN A 19 6.56 13.34 -12.86
N THR A 20 6.59 13.40 -11.53
CA THR A 20 6.68 14.66 -10.79
C THR A 20 8.10 15.02 -10.37
N ALA A 21 8.98 14.03 -10.19
CA ALA A 21 10.29 14.25 -9.59
C ALA A 21 11.42 13.49 -10.31
N PRO A 22 12.59 14.15 -10.53
CA PRO A 22 13.77 13.49 -11.09
C PRO A 22 14.31 12.42 -10.14
N VAL A 23 15.12 11.47 -10.66
CA VAL A 23 15.71 10.37 -9.88
C VAL A 23 16.42 10.86 -8.63
N SER A 24 17.26 11.90 -8.77
CA SER A 24 18.05 12.45 -7.66
C SER A 24 17.19 12.92 -6.47
N LEU A 25 15.96 13.38 -6.72
CA LEU A 25 15.03 13.74 -5.66
C LEU A 25 14.32 12.50 -5.08
N ARG A 26 13.93 11.56 -5.94
CA ARG A 26 13.29 10.30 -5.53
C ARG A 26 14.24 9.49 -4.63
N GLU A 27 15.53 9.44 -4.94
CA GLU A 27 16.58 8.81 -4.12
C GLU A 27 16.62 9.37 -2.68
N ARG A 28 16.42 10.68 -2.52
CA ARG A 28 16.49 11.35 -1.21
C ARG A 28 15.27 11.10 -0.31
N VAL A 29 14.17 10.64 -0.87
CA VAL A 29 12.93 10.35 -0.15
C VAL A 29 12.56 8.87 -0.20
N ALA A 30 13.41 8.03 -0.75
CA ALA A 30 13.21 6.58 -0.78
C ALA A 30 13.42 5.97 0.61
N PHE A 31 12.58 4.99 0.96
CA PHE A 31 12.68 4.22 2.19
C PHE A 31 12.99 2.76 1.87
N SER A 32 13.98 2.21 2.56
CA SER A 32 14.24 0.78 2.51
C SER A 32 13.23 0.02 3.39
N SER A 33 13.01 -1.26 3.11
CA SER A 33 12.12 -2.12 3.91
C SER A 33 12.43 -2.09 5.40
N GLU A 34 13.69 -1.94 5.77
CA GLU A 34 14.17 -1.85 7.16
C GLU A 34 13.76 -0.55 7.86
N THR A 35 13.63 0.55 7.10
CA THR A 35 13.34 1.88 7.65
C THR A 35 11.86 2.23 7.68
N ILE A 36 11.03 1.53 6.90
CA ILE A 36 9.58 1.78 6.81
C ILE A 36 8.87 1.67 8.17
N PRO A 37 9.11 0.66 9.04
CA PRO A 37 8.43 0.59 10.33
C PRO A 37 8.66 1.82 11.20
N ALA A 38 9.90 2.29 11.34
CA ALA A 38 10.23 3.50 12.10
C ALA A 38 9.62 4.78 11.47
N ALA A 39 9.56 4.83 10.14
CA ALA A 39 8.91 5.91 9.42
C ALA A 39 7.39 5.96 9.70
N LEU A 40 6.72 4.81 9.75
CA LEU A 40 5.30 4.70 10.10
C LEU A 40 5.02 5.11 11.55
N ASP A 41 5.89 4.74 12.49
CA ASP A 41 5.77 5.17 13.88
C ASP A 41 5.92 6.71 14.00
N SER A 42 6.88 7.28 13.28
CA SER A 42 7.07 8.72 13.21
C SER A 42 5.83 9.45 12.63
N LEU A 43 5.24 8.92 11.56
CA LEU A 43 4.01 9.45 10.95
C LEU A 43 2.83 9.42 11.93
N ARG A 44 2.66 8.33 12.67
CA ARG A 44 1.60 8.21 13.69
C ARG A 44 1.80 9.14 14.87
N GLY A 45 3.03 9.49 15.18
CA GLY A 45 3.37 10.47 16.23
C GLY A 45 2.95 11.90 15.88
N LEU A 46 2.60 12.18 14.63
CA LEU A 46 2.12 13.50 14.22
C LEU A 46 0.68 13.70 14.71
N GLY A 47 0.41 14.89 15.26
CA GLY A 47 -0.95 15.28 15.66
C GLY A 47 -1.90 15.21 14.45
N GLY A 48 -3.06 14.54 14.62
CA GLY A 48 -4.08 14.45 13.58
C GLY A 48 -3.96 13.27 12.62
N VAL A 49 -2.85 12.49 12.62
CA VAL A 49 -2.72 11.26 11.82
C VAL A 49 -3.27 10.07 12.60
N ARG A 50 -4.34 9.47 12.09
CA ARG A 50 -4.99 8.32 12.72
C ARG A 50 -4.53 6.98 12.15
N GLU A 51 -4.35 6.93 10.84
CA GLU A 51 -3.91 5.74 10.10
C GLU A 51 -2.85 6.14 9.08
N ALA A 52 -1.86 5.30 8.87
CA ALA A 52 -0.79 5.53 7.90
C ALA A 52 -0.32 4.24 7.24
N ALA A 53 0.00 4.35 5.94
CA ALA A 53 0.73 3.35 5.18
C ALA A 53 1.74 4.06 4.27
N LEU A 54 2.87 3.41 3.98
CA LEU A 54 3.96 3.94 3.16
C LEU A 54 4.26 2.96 2.02
N LEU A 55 4.21 3.46 0.79
CA LEU A 55 4.65 2.76 -0.41
C LEU A 55 5.91 3.43 -0.94
N SER A 56 7.04 2.72 -0.91
CA SER A 56 8.31 3.17 -1.47
C SER A 56 8.82 2.14 -2.45
N THR A 57 9.00 2.57 -3.70
CA THR A 57 9.48 1.75 -4.83
C THR A 57 10.54 2.53 -5.60
N CYS A 58 11.12 1.96 -6.64
CA CYS A 58 12.04 2.69 -7.53
C CYS A 58 11.40 3.92 -8.21
N ASN A 59 10.07 3.92 -8.39
CA ASN A 59 9.38 4.95 -9.18
C ASN A 59 8.53 5.89 -8.35
N ARG A 60 8.27 5.61 -7.07
CA ARG A 60 7.42 6.44 -6.21
C ARG A 60 7.71 6.26 -4.73
N THR A 61 7.49 7.32 -3.98
CA THR A 61 7.33 7.28 -2.54
C THR A 61 6.04 7.99 -2.19
N GLU A 62 5.10 7.26 -1.59
CA GLU A 62 3.75 7.72 -1.27
C GLU A 62 3.39 7.37 0.16
N ILE A 63 2.77 8.33 0.85
CA ILE A 63 2.11 8.09 2.13
C ILE A 63 0.59 8.14 1.95
N TYR A 64 -0.07 7.14 2.47
CA TYR A 64 -1.52 7.02 2.54
C TYR A 64 -1.94 7.25 3.98
N THR A 65 -2.78 8.24 4.23
CA THR A 65 -3.12 8.65 5.58
C THR A 65 -4.62 8.88 5.75
N VAL A 66 -5.11 8.61 6.96
CA VAL A 66 -6.39 9.10 7.44
C VAL A 66 -6.10 10.14 8.51
N VAL A 67 -6.49 11.37 8.28
CA VAL A 67 -6.11 12.52 9.10
C VAL A 67 -7.29 13.42 9.43
N ASP A 68 -7.15 14.20 10.49
CA ASP A 68 -8.13 15.20 10.93
C ASP A 68 -7.73 16.63 10.54
N ASP A 69 -6.47 16.87 10.15
CA ASP A 69 -5.87 18.18 9.85
C ASP A 69 -5.84 18.56 8.35
N GLY A 70 -6.54 17.80 7.51
CA GLY A 70 -6.49 18.03 6.07
C GLY A 70 -5.19 17.56 5.40
N GLY A 71 -4.33 16.78 6.07
CA GLY A 71 -3.11 16.18 5.50
C GLY A 71 -1.89 17.09 5.46
N GLN A 72 -1.88 18.20 6.15
CA GLN A 72 -0.75 19.14 6.17
C GLN A 72 0.46 18.56 6.91
N ALA A 73 0.22 17.87 8.04
CA ALA A 73 1.28 17.23 8.82
C ALA A 73 2.06 16.19 7.98
N GLY A 74 1.35 15.39 7.21
CA GLY A 74 1.97 14.41 6.30
C GLY A 74 2.82 15.04 5.19
N ALA A 75 2.37 16.18 4.63
CA ALA A 75 3.14 16.91 3.62
C ALA A 75 4.46 17.45 4.18
N ASN A 76 4.42 18.02 5.38
CA ASN A 76 5.61 18.52 6.06
C ASN A 76 6.56 17.37 6.46
N TRP A 77 6.02 16.21 6.77
CA TRP A 77 6.82 15.04 7.14
C TRP A 77 7.55 14.44 5.94
N LEU A 78 6.88 14.26 4.81
CA LEU A 78 7.49 13.69 3.59
C LEU A 78 8.53 14.62 2.98
N ALA A 79 8.35 15.93 3.13
CA ALA A 79 9.29 16.96 2.70
C ALA A 79 9.75 17.81 3.91
N PRO A 80 10.54 17.24 4.84
CA PRO A 80 10.99 17.98 6.01
C PRO A 80 11.88 19.15 5.61
N HIS A 81 11.59 20.29 6.19
CA HIS A 81 12.22 21.55 5.98
C HIS A 81 13.50 21.72 6.82
N PRO A 82 14.63 22.17 6.26
CA PRO A 82 15.07 23.53 6.51
C PRO A 82 15.63 24.22 5.23
N ALA A 83 15.28 25.45 5.01
CA ALA A 83 15.89 26.39 4.04
C ALA A 83 15.89 26.01 2.55
N GLY A 84 14.96 25.15 2.09
CA GLY A 84 14.82 24.75 0.69
C GLY A 84 13.38 24.32 0.38
N MET A 85 12.41 24.98 0.99
CA MET A 85 10.99 24.59 1.01
C MET A 85 10.35 24.53 -0.37
N ASP A 86 10.73 25.41 -1.27
CA ASP A 86 10.03 25.60 -2.54
C ASP A 86 10.24 24.47 -3.55
N GLU A 87 11.43 23.90 -3.64
CA GLU A 87 11.72 22.90 -4.67
C GLU A 87 11.03 21.55 -4.43
N ARG A 88 11.01 21.06 -3.20
CA ARG A 88 10.41 19.72 -2.91
C ARG A 88 8.90 19.75 -2.91
N GLN A 89 8.27 20.80 -2.42
CA GLN A 89 6.81 20.95 -2.44
C GLN A 89 6.27 21.06 -3.86
N ALA A 90 7.05 21.63 -4.79
CA ALA A 90 6.68 21.71 -6.20
C ALA A 90 6.57 20.32 -6.86
N TYR A 91 7.25 19.32 -6.33
CA TYR A 91 7.24 17.94 -6.84
C TYR A 91 6.23 17.01 -6.15
N LEU A 92 5.64 17.46 -5.02
CA LEU A 92 4.65 16.71 -4.30
C LEU A 92 3.29 16.81 -4.96
N TYR A 93 2.70 15.67 -5.27
CA TYR A 93 1.27 15.62 -5.57
C TYR A 93 0.46 15.24 -4.33
N ARG A 94 -0.78 15.65 -4.35
CA ARG A 94 -1.74 15.41 -3.28
C ARG A 94 -3.09 15.02 -3.84
N HIS A 95 -3.64 13.93 -3.35
CA HIS A 95 -5.00 13.52 -3.63
C HIS A 95 -5.78 13.37 -2.34
N ALA A 96 -7.07 13.73 -2.35
CA ALA A 96 -7.96 13.66 -1.20
C ALA A 96 -9.24 12.90 -1.55
N GLY A 97 -9.83 12.23 -0.57
CA GLY A 97 -11.13 11.56 -0.69
C GLY A 97 -11.17 10.58 -1.87
N ALA A 98 -12.15 10.74 -2.77
CA ALA A 98 -12.29 9.90 -3.97
C ALA A 98 -11.07 9.95 -4.89
N GLY A 99 -10.35 11.10 -4.94
CA GLY A 99 -9.11 11.21 -5.68
C GLY A 99 -8.00 10.32 -5.13
N ALA A 100 -7.90 10.20 -3.79
CA ALA A 100 -6.95 9.31 -3.15
C ALA A 100 -7.26 7.83 -3.42
N VAL A 101 -8.54 7.46 -3.39
CA VAL A 101 -9.01 6.11 -3.73
C VAL A 101 -8.68 5.77 -5.18
N ARG A 102 -9.05 6.66 -6.11
CA ARG A 102 -8.75 6.52 -7.54
C ARG A 102 -7.26 6.33 -7.77
N HIS A 103 -6.44 7.17 -7.15
CA HIS A 103 -4.99 7.11 -7.30
C HIS A 103 -4.43 5.74 -6.88
N LEU A 104 -4.78 5.24 -5.69
CA LEU A 104 -4.31 3.93 -5.24
C LEU A 104 -4.77 2.79 -6.17
N PHE A 105 -6.01 2.85 -6.70
CA PHE A 105 -6.48 1.86 -7.66
C PHE A 105 -5.69 1.91 -8.96
N ARG A 106 -5.38 3.10 -9.49
CA ARG A 106 -4.53 3.30 -10.67
C ARG A 106 -3.12 2.77 -10.46
N VAL A 107 -2.53 3.08 -9.30
CA VAL A 107 -1.20 2.56 -8.91
C VAL A 107 -1.20 1.04 -8.88
N ALA A 108 -2.12 0.43 -8.15
CA ALA A 108 -2.16 -1.04 -7.99
C ALA A 108 -2.50 -1.80 -9.28
N THR A 109 -3.22 -1.18 -10.21
CA THR A 109 -3.49 -1.74 -11.54
C THR A 109 -2.32 -1.57 -12.50
N GLY A 110 -1.34 -0.73 -12.16
CA GLY A 110 -0.22 -0.38 -13.02
C GLY A 110 -0.53 0.69 -14.06
N LEU A 111 -1.68 1.39 -13.97
CA LEU A 111 -2.02 2.48 -14.89
C LEU A 111 -1.22 3.76 -14.60
N ASP A 112 -0.71 3.89 -13.38
CA ASP A 112 0.17 4.97 -12.96
C ASP A 112 1.63 4.51 -12.85
N SER A 113 1.97 3.34 -13.38
CA SER A 113 3.34 2.84 -13.41
C SER A 113 4.07 3.36 -14.65
N LEU A 114 5.40 3.42 -14.55
CA LEU A 114 6.31 3.74 -15.65
C LEU A 114 5.97 2.89 -16.88
N VAL A 115 5.71 1.62 -16.65
CA VAL A 115 5.24 0.68 -17.65
C VAL A 115 3.81 0.30 -17.36
N LEU A 116 2.89 0.70 -18.25
CA LEU A 116 1.47 0.41 -18.12
C LEU A 116 1.21 -1.09 -17.93
N GLY A 117 0.52 -1.43 -16.82
CA GLY A 117 0.15 -2.81 -16.51
C GLY A 117 1.25 -3.64 -15.86
N GLU A 118 2.31 -3.02 -15.32
CA GLU A 118 3.39 -3.74 -14.63
C GLU A 118 2.86 -4.63 -13.50
N PRO A 119 3.14 -5.95 -13.51
CA PRO A 119 2.58 -6.86 -12.51
C PRO A 119 3.17 -6.67 -11.11
N GLN A 120 4.40 -6.16 -11.01
CA GLN A 120 5.14 -6.05 -9.74
C GLN A 120 4.53 -5.05 -8.77
N ILE A 121 3.96 -3.93 -9.26
CA ILE A 121 3.42 -2.87 -8.41
C ILE A 121 2.32 -3.38 -7.46
N LEU A 122 1.48 -4.33 -7.90
CA LEU A 122 0.46 -4.91 -7.03
C LEU A 122 1.08 -5.69 -5.85
N GLY A 123 2.19 -6.39 -6.09
CA GLY A 123 2.99 -7.02 -5.04
C GLY A 123 3.48 -5.99 -4.03
N GLN A 124 4.13 -4.93 -4.51
CA GLN A 124 4.66 -3.85 -3.67
C GLN A 124 3.57 -3.13 -2.86
N VAL A 125 2.37 -2.93 -3.43
CA VAL A 125 1.21 -2.38 -2.69
C VAL A 125 0.74 -3.34 -1.60
N LYS A 126 0.77 -4.65 -1.82
CA LYS A 126 0.47 -5.66 -0.79
C LYS A 126 1.51 -5.67 0.32
N ASP A 127 2.79 -5.53 -0.01
CA ASP A 127 3.88 -5.47 0.96
C ASP A 127 3.79 -4.21 1.82
N ALA A 128 3.46 -3.06 1.23
CA ALA A 128 3.19 -1.81 1.95
C ALA A 128 2.02 -1.98 2.94
N TRP A 129 0.92 -2.61 2.51
CA TRP A 129 -0.20 -2.95 3.39
C TRP A 129 0.22 -3.88 4.53
N ALA A 130 0.95 -4.96 4.22
CA ALA A 130 1.38 -5.94 5.23
C ALA A 130 2.32 -5.31 6.27
N THR A 131 3.26 -4.46 5.83
CA THR A 131 4.18 -3.73 6.71
C THR A 131 3.43 -2.75 7.61
N ALA A 132 2.49 -1.97 7.06
CA ALA A 132 1.68 -1.04 7.84
C ALA A 132 0.79 -1.78 8.87
N ARG A 133 0.27 -2.94 8.50
CA ARG A 133 -0.50 -3.81 9.41
C ARG A 133 0.37 -4.35 10.54
N ALA A 134 1.56 -4.84 10.23
CA ALA A 134 2.52 -5.35 11.22
C ALA A 134 3.00 -4.26 12.18
N ALA A 135 3.22 -3.03 11.69
CA ALA A 135 3.55 -1.86 12.50
C ALA A 135 2.36 -1.31 13.32
N GLY A 136 1.15 -1.86 13.17
CA GLY A 136 -0.05 -1.37 13.86
C GLY A 136 -0.48 0.03 13.43
N SER A 137 0.01 0.53 12.29
CA SER A 137 -0.33 1.85 11.75
C SER A 137 -1.55 1.82 10.85
N LEU A 138 -2.07 0.64 10.53
CA LEU A 138 -3.22 0.43 9.66
C LEU A 138 -4.49 0.34 10.52
N GLY A 139 -5.43 1.24 10.29
CA GLY A 139 -6.76 1.18 10.89
C GLY A 139 -7.79 0.62 9.89
N SER A 140 -9.06 0.63 10.30
CA SER A 140 -10.14 0.00 9.52
C SER A 140 -10.41 0.65 8.16
N GLN A 141 -10.12 1.95 8.02
CA GLN A 141 -10.40 2.69 6.80
C GLN A 141 -9.35 2.39 5.72
N LEU A 142 -8.06 2.48 6.05
CA LEU A 142 -6.99 2.10 5.13
C LEU A 142 -6.99 0.60 4.83
N ASP A 143 -7.20 -0.26 5.84
CA ASP A 143 -7.29 -1.71 5.59
C ASP A 143 -8.38 -2.02 4.57
N SER A 144 -9.59 -1.46 4.75
CA SER A 144 -10.66 -1.61 3.78
C SER A 144 -10.32 -1.08 2.39
N LEU A 145 -9.61 0.05 2.31
CA LEU A 145 -9.17 0.62 1.05
C LEU A 145 -8.20 -0.32 0.32
N PHE A 146 -7.18 -0.83 1.02
CA PHE A 146 -6.22 -1.75 0.43
C PHE A 146 -6.87 -3.07 -0.02
N GLN A 147 -7.76 -3.66 0.76
CA GLN A 147 -8.50 -4.87 0.36
C GLN A 147 -9.35 -4.64 -0.90
N HIS A 148 -10.02 -3.50 -0.98
CA HIS A 148 -10.79 -3.12 -2.18
C HIS A 148 -9.85 -2.89 -3.38
N THR A 149 -8.70 -2.30 -3.15
CA THR A 149 -7.64 -2.09 -4.15
C THR A 149 -7.18 -3.42 -4.75
N PHE A 150 -6.91 -4.43 -3.92
CA PHE A 150 -6.47 -5.74 -4.40
C PHE A 150 -7.53 -6.42 -5.28
N THR A 151 -8.79 -6.29 -4.90
CA THR A 151 -9.93 -6.82 -5.68
C THR A 151 -10.08 -6.08 -7.00
N THR A 152 -9.99 -4.74 -6.97
CA THR A 152 -10.08 -3.87 -8.15
C THR A 152 -8.95 -4.16 -9.13
N ALA A 153 -7.71 -4.23 -8.65
CA ALA A 153 -6.54 -4.51 -9.48
C ALA A 153 -6.61 -5.90 -10.13
N LYS A 154 -7.06 -6.91 -9.39
CA LYS A 154 -7.27 -8.25 -9.94
C LYS A 154 -8.33 -8.22 -11.04
N ARG A 155 -9.45 -7.55 -10.79
CA ARG A 155 -10.55 -7.43 -11.77
C ARG A 155 -10.12 -6.69 -13.03
N ALA A 156 -9.48 -5.53 -12.90
CA ALA A 156 -8.99 -4.78 -14.05
C ALA A 156 -8.04 -5.60 -14.92
N ARG A 157 -7.13 -6.37 -14.31
CA ARG A 157 -6.21 -7.26 -15.03
C ARG A 157 -6.89 -8.44 -15.71
N THR A 158 -7.95 -8.98 -15.12
CA THR A 158 -8.68 -10.14 -15.69
C THR A 158 -9.63 -9.73 -16.79
N ASP A 159 -10.34 -8.60 -16.61
CA ASP A 159 -11.42 -8.17 -17.47
C ASP A 159 -10.92 -7.30 -18.65
N THR A 160 -9.64 -6.86 -18.63
CA THR A 160 -9.05 -6.07 -19.73
C THR A 160 -7.80 -6.71 -20.28
N ARG A 161 -7.40 -6.31 -21.51
CA ARG A 161 -6.15 -6.75 -22.15
C ARG A 161 -4.88 -6.17 -21.51
N SER A 162 -4.99 -5.32 -20.48
CA SER A 162 -3.86 -4.74 -19.78
C SER A 162 -2.96 -5.79 -19.09
N GLY A 163 -3.48 -6.99 -18.81
CA GLY A 163 -2.72 -8.13 -18.31
C GLY A 163 -2.10 -9.05 -19.38
N ALA A 164 -2.43 -8.87 -20.67
CA ALA A 164 -2.07 -9.85 -21.70
C ALA A 164 -0.60 -9.77 -22.17
N ASN A 165 0.06 -8.61 -22.03
CA ASN A 165 1.48 -8.44 -22.34
C ASN A 165 2.13 -7.46 -21.33
N PRO A 166 2.47 -7.93 -20.13
CA PRO A 166 3.14 -7.07 -19.16
C PRO A 166 4.56 -6.76 -19.64
N VAL A 167 4.80 -5.52 -20.04
CA VAL A 167 6.18 -5.04 -20.19
C VAL A 167 6.59 -4.50 -18.83
N SER A 168 7.53 -5.15 -18.20
CA SER A 168 8.20 -4.65 -17.00
C SER A 168 9.42 -3.82 -17.37
N VAL A 169 9.91 -2.99 -16.44
CA VAL A 169 11.22 -2.32 -16.60
C VAL A 169 12.31 -3.33 -16.91
N ALA A 170 12.26 -4.51 -16.25
CA ALA A 170 13.18 -5.60 -16.52
C ALA A 170 13.07 -6.13 -17.98
N SER A 171 11.86 -6.29 -18.51
CA SER A 171 11.69 -6.74 -19.91
C SER A 171 12.12 -5.68 -20.92
N ALA A 172 11.93 -4.40 -20.59
CA ALA A 172 12.42 -3.29 -21.42
C ALA A 172 13.95 -3.23 -21.42
N ALA A 173 14.58 -3.41 -20.25
CA ALA A 173 16.03 -3.48 -20.13
C ALA A 173 16.63 -4.63 -20.96
N VAL A 174 16.00 -5.81 -20.91
CA VAL A 174 16.45 -6.97 -21.72
C VAL A 174 16.23 -6.73 -23.22
N ARG A 175 15.12 -6.08 -23.60
CA ARG A 175 14.89 -5.71 -25.01
C ARG A 175 15.94 -4.69 -25.50
N LEU A 176 16.27 -3.68 -24.71
CA LEU A 176 17.34 -2.74 -25.04
C LEU A 176 18.69 -3.47 -25.21
N ALA A 177 18.97 -4.45 -24.35
CA ALA A 177 20.15 -5.29 -24.50
C ALA A 177 20.13 -6.09 -25.81
N GLN A 178 19.01 -6.68 -26.20
CA GLN A 178 18.85 -7.38 -27.47
C GLN A 178 19.05 -6.45 -28.70
N GLU A 179 18.58 -5.22 -28.62
CA GLU A 179 18.75 -4.21 -29.67
C GLU A 179 20.19 -3.68 -29.75
N SER A 180 20.91 -3.67 -28.60
CA SER A 180 22.29 -3.16 -28.50
C SER A 180 23.35 -4.17 -28.94
N PHE A 181 23.05 -5.46 -28.92
CA PHE A 181 23.98 -6.53 -29.27
C PHE A 181 23.48 -7.30 -30.49
N ALA A 182 24.30 -7.41 -31.53
CA ALA A 182 23.95 -8.16 -32.75
C ALA A 182 23.60 -9.64 -32.45
N ARG A 183 24.20 -10.20 -31.41
CA ARG A 183 23.98 -11.58 -30.95
C ARG A 183 24.06 -11.63 -29.42
N ILE A 184 22.93 -11.48 -28.79
CA ILE A 184 22.84 -11.54 -27.31
C ILE A 184 23.21 -12.92 -26.76
N GLU A 185 23.05 -13.96 -27.62
CA GLU A 185 23.40 -15.36 -27.29
C GLU A 185 24.90 -15.57 -27.05
N ASP A 186 25.76 -14.66 -27.50
CA ASP A 186 27.19 -14.69 -27.25
C ASP A 186 27.60 -13.91 -26.00
N SER A 187 26.64 -13.18 -25.37
CA SER A 187 26.92 -12.26 -24.28
C SER A 187 26.91 -12.92 -22.91
N THR A 188 27.83 -12.48 -22.05
CA THR A 188 27.83 -12.78 -20.62
C THR A 188 27.11 -11.66 -19.88
N VAL A 189 26.13 -11.99 -19.08
CA VAL A 189 25.35 -11.06 -18.28
C VAL A 189 25.66 -11.20 -16.79
N LEU A 190 25.93 -10.08 -16.12
CA LEU A 190 26.06 -9.97 -14.69
C LEU A 190 24.84 -9.29 -14.11
N LEU A 191 24.09 -9.99 -13.28
CA LEU A 191 22.98 -9.47 -12.48
C LEU A 191 23.48 -9.09 -11.10
N ILE A 192 23.17 -7.89 -10.62
CA ILE A 192 23.50 -7.41 -9.29
C ILE A 192 22.20 -7.19 -8.52
N GLY A 193 22.02 -7.99 -7.45
CA GLY A 193 20.79 -8.10 -6.68
C GLY A 193 20.11 -9.46 -6.86
N ALA A 194 19.10 -9.73 -6.04
CA ALA A 194 18.31 -10.97 -6.09
C ALA A 194 16.82 -10.72 -5.76
N GLY A 195 16.33 -9.51 -5.99
CA GLY A 195 14.93 -9.15 -5.85
C GLY A 195 14.12 -9.48 -7.12
N ASP A 196 12.80 -9.23 -7.05
CA ASP A 196 11.82 -9.55 -8.11
C ASP A 196 12.19 -8.99 -9.49
N THR A 197 12.75 -7.78 -9.53
CA THR A 197 13.17 -7.13 -10.78
C THR A 197 14.31 -7.89 -11.44
N VAL A 198 15.31 -8.31 -10.63
CA VAL A 198 16.44 -9.11 -11.13
C VAL A 198 15.98 -10.50 -11.55
N GLU A 199 15.10 -11.13 -10.79
CA GLU A 199 14.52 -12.44 -11.13
C GLU A 199 13.75 -12.39 -12.46
N LEU A 200 12.96 -11.34 -12.66
CA LEU A 200 12.22 -11.17 -13.91
C LEU A 200 13.17 -10.91 -15.09
N ALA A 201 14.22 -10.12 -14.89
CA ALA A 201 15.27 -9.92 -15.89
C ALA A 201 15.99 -11.24 -16.22
N ALA A 202 16.35 -12.02 -15.21
CA ALA A 202 16.97 -13.34 -15.38
C ALA A 202 16.11 -14.25 -16.27
N ARG A 203 14.81 -14.31 -16.02
CA ARG A 203 13.86 -15.09 -16.82
C ARG A 203 13.85 -14.67 -18.30
N HIS A 204 13.81 -13.36 -18.57
CA HIS A 204 13.83 -12.86 -19.96
C HIS A 204 15.19 -13.09 -20.63
N LEU A 205 16.30 -12.97 -19.92
CA LEU A 205 17.63 -13.25 -20.43
C LEU A 205 17.84 -14.71 -20.78
N VAL A 206 17.31 -15.64 -19.96
CA VAL A 206 17.31 -17.06 -20.25
C VAL A 206 16.47 -17.37 -21.50
N GLN A 207 15.29 -16.73 -21.65
CA GLN A 207 14.49 -16.84 -22.88
C GLN A 207 15.23 -16.30 -24.10
N ALA A 208 16.02 -15.24 -23.94
CA ALA A 208 16.89 -14.69 -24.98
C ALA A 208 18.16 -15.54 -25.22
N ARG A 209 18.36 -16.64 -24.49
CA ARG A 209 19.45 -17.60 -24.60
C ARG A 209 20.85 -16.99 -24.45
N VAL A 210 21.01 -16.06 -23.49
CA VAL A 210 22.33 -15.51 -23.18
C VAL A 210 23.35 -16.61 -22.88
N LYS A 211 24.61 -16.41 -23.28
CA LYS A 211 25.68 -17.41 -23.16
C LYS A 211 25.94 -17.80 -21.70
N ARG A 212 25.97 -16.80 -20.82
CA ARG A 212 26.31 -17.01 -19.39
C ARG A 212 25.57 -15.99 -18.53
N LEU A 213 25.03 -16.45 -17.44
CA LEU A 213 24.37 -15.63 -16.42
C LEU A 213 25.14 -15.71 -15.13
N LEU A 214 25.63 -14.57 -14.63
CA LEU A 214 26.24 -14.41 -13.32
C LEU A 214 25.29 -13.66 -12.43
N VAL A 215 25.14 -14.07 -11.17
CA VAL A 215 24.25 -13.41 -10.21
C VAL A 215 25.06 -13.03 -8.99
N ALA A 216 25.22 -11.74 -8.74
CA ALA A 216 25.90 -11.21 -7.56
C ALA A 216 24.90 -10.63 -6.56
N ASN A 217 25.05 -10.98 -5.29
CA ASN A 217 24.24 -10.40 -4.23
C ASN A 217 25.00 -10.35 -2.91
N ARG A 218 24.66 -9.38 -2.05
CA ARG A 218 25.25 -9.25 -0.70
C ARG A 218 25.09 -10.54 0.11
N THR A 219 23.91 -11.16 0.05
CA THR A 219 23.65 -12.48 0.65
C THR A 219 23.86 -13.55 -0.42
N LEU A 220 24.96 -14.27 -0.35
CA LEU A 220 25.32 -15.28 -1.36
C LEU A 220 24.24 -16.36 -1.53
N ALA A 221 23.53 -16.75 -0.46
CA ALA A 221 22.45 -17.73 -0.52
C ALA A 221 21.32 -17.29 -1.47
N HIS A 222 20.95 -16.01 -1.47
CA HIS A 222 19.94 -15.48 -2.41
C HIS A 222 20.44 -15.50 -3.85
N ALA A 223 21.72 -15.20 -4.07
CA ALA A 223 22.32 -15.30 -5.41
C ALA A 223 22.35 -16.77 -5.88
N GLN A 224 22.65 -17.71 -5.00
CA GLN A 224 22.66 -19.15 -5.30
C GLN A 224 21.26 -19.67 -5.67
N GLU A 225 20.25 -19.26 -4.91
CA GLU A 225 18.86 -19.63 -5.18
C GLU A 225 18.40 -19.12 -6.55
N LEU A 226 18.66 -17.84 -6.85
CA LEU A 226 18.30 -17.25 -8.15
C LEU A 226 19.09 -17.89 -9.29
N ALA A 227 20.39 -18.06 -9.13
CA ALA A 227 21.25 -18.67 -10.14
C ALA A 227 20.83 -20.12 -10.45
N SER A 228 20.51 -20.92 -9.42
CA SER A 228 20.08 -22.32 -9.61
C SER A 228 18.78 -22.43 -10.39
N ARG A 229 17.82 -21.52 -10.15
CA ARG A 229 16.54 -21.50 -10.89
C ARG A 229 16.70 -21.14 -12.36
N HIS A 230 17.73 -20.40 -12.71
CA HIS A 230 17.91 -19.86 -14.06
C HIS A 230 19.16 -20.39 -14.79
N GLY A 231 19.84 -21.41 -14.24
CA GLY A 231 21.02 -22.01 -14.87
C GLY A 231 22.25 -21.08 -14.86
N GLY A 232 22.30 -20.13 -13.92
CA GLY A 232 23.40 -19.18 -13.76
C GLY A 232 24.45 -19.63 -12.74
N VAL A 233 25.42 -18.75 -12.50
CA VAL A 233 26.48 -18.92 -11.50
C VAL A 233 26.38 -17.82 -10.47
N ALA A 234 26.30 -18.17 -9.20
CA ALA A 234 26.30 -17.20 -8.11
C ALA A 234 27.73 -16.69 -7.83
N VAL A 235 27.81 -15.40 -7.56
CA VAL A 235 29.06 -14.66 -7.27
C VAL A 235 28.86 -13.87 -5.97
N PRO A 236 29.78 -13.92 -5.01
CA PRO A 236 29.78 -12.99 -3.90
C PRO A 236 29.88 -11.53 -4.37
N LEU A 237 29.17 -10.61 -3.72
CA LEU A 237 29.14 -9.21 -4.15
C LEU A 237 30.51 -8.54 -4.08
N ASP A 238 31.32 -8.90 -3.11
CA ASP A 238 32.70 -8.43 -2.92
C ASP A 238 33.70 -8.99 -3.96
N GLU A 239 33.30 -9.99 -4.74
CA GLU A 239 34.11 -10.55 -5.82
C GLU A 239 33.70 -10.04 -7.22
N ILE A 240 32.78 -9.09 -7.30
CA ILE A 240 32.29 -8.53 -8.57
C ILE A 240 33.43 -8.11 -9.51
N ASP A 241 34.49 -7.50 -8.99
CA ASP A 241 35.62 -6.99 -9.77
C ASP A 241 36.31 -8.07 -10.61
N ARG A 242 36.34 -9.30 -10.12
CA ARG A 242 36.93 -10.45 -10.85
C ARG A 242 36.10 -10.89 -12.04
N HIS A 243 34.79 -10.59 -12.02
CA HIS A 243 33.82 -11.03 -13.00
C HIS A 243 33.39 -9.94 -13.96
N LEU A 244 33.53 -8.68 -13.56
CA LEU A 244 33.10 -7.52 -14.32
C LEU A 244 33.77 -7.44 -15.70
N GLY A 245 35.05 -7.79 -15.79
CA GLY A 245 35.77 -7.85 -17.06
C GLY A 245 35.25 -8.88 -18.05
N GLN A 246 34.46 -9.87 -17.62
CA GLN A 246 33.82 -10.88 -18.46
C GLN A 246 32.40 -10.50 -18.88
N ALA A 247 31.76 -9.56 -18.19
CA ALA A 247 30.38 -9.18 -18.42
C ALA A 247 30.25 -8.22 -19.63
N ASP A 248 29.44 -8.54 -20.58
CA ASP A 248 29.08 -7.66 -21.69
C ASP A 248 27.90 -6.77 -21.33
N ILE A 249 27.01 -7.29 -20.49
CA ILE A 249 25.83 -6.62 -19.97
C ILE A 249 25.84 -6.73 -18.45
N VAL A 250 25.65 -5.63 -17.75
CA VAL A 250 25.44 -5.58 -16.30
C VAL A 250 24.05 -5.00 -16.04
N LEU A 251 23.24 -5.70 -15.25
CA LEU A 251 21.94 -5.21 -14.80
C LEU A 251 21.92 -5.18 -13.28
N SER A 252 21.71 -4.02 -12.71
CA SER A 252 21.67 -3.81 -11.27
C SER A 252 20.29 -3.36 -10.80
N ALA A 253 19.79 -3.99 -9.73
CA ALA A 253 18.58 -3.61 -9.02
C ALA A 253 18.65 -4.09 -7.57
N THR A 254 19.39 -3.35 -6.74
CA THR A 254 19.51 -3.64 -5.31
C THR A 254 18.74 -2.61 -4.46
N ALA A 255 18.66 -2.87 -3.16
CA ALA A 255 18.15 -1.92 -2.17
C ALA A 255 19.31 -1.21 -1.41
N ALA A 256 20.48 -1.09 -2.03
CA ALA A 256 21.63 -0.44 -1.42
C ALA A 256 21.38 1.07 -1.27
N ARG A 257 21.93 1.68 -0.21
CA ARG A 257 21.80 3.12 0.03
C ARG A 257 22.80 3.97 -0.78
N GLY A 258 23.68 3.35 -1.50
CA GLY A 258 24.73 4.02 -2.31
C GLY A 258 25.20 3.13 -3.43
N ALA A 259 26.06 3.66 -4.29
CA ALA A 259 26.58 2.94 -5.42
C ALA A 259 27.27 1.62 -5.02
N VAL A 260 26.91 0.55 -5.70
CA VAL A 260 27.49 -0.79 -5.58
C VAL A 260 28.61 -0.97 -6.60
N LEU A 261 28.50 -0.29 -7.74
CA LEU A 261 29.49 -0.32 -8.82
C LEU A 261 30.06 1.08 -9.04
N HIS A 262 31.36 1.20 -8.84
CA HIS A 262 32.09 2.46 -8.90
C HIS A 262 32.87 2.63 -10.22
N ARG A 263 33.15 3.88 -10.57
CA ARG A 263 33.83 4.26 -11.81
C ARG A 263 35.16 3.50 -12.01
N ASP A 264 35.99 3.39 -10.96
CA ASP A 264 37.34 2.79 -11.09
C ASP A 264 37.27 1.27 -11.32
N GLN A 265 36.27 0.58 -10.77
CA GLN A 265 36.01 -0.84 -11.02
C GLN A 265 35.65 -1.07 -12.49
N VAL A 266 34.75 -0.24 -13.04
CA VAL A 266 34.35 -0.32 -14.45
C VAL A 266 35.50 0.03 -15.37
N ALA A 267 36.28 1.06 -15.06
CA ALA A 267 37.47 1.45 -15.84
C ALA A 267 38.52 0.30 -15.89
N THR A 268 38.76 -0.36 -14.76
CA THR A 268 39.66 -1.50 -14.67
C THR A 268 39.13 -2.68 -15.50
N ALA A 269 37.84 -2.97 -15.42
CA ALA A 269 37.21 -4.02 -16.20
C ALA A 269 37.28 -3.74 -17.72
N LEU A 270 37.06 -2.51 -18.14
CA LEU A 270 37.22 -2.10 -19.57
C LEU A 270 38.62 -2.35 -20.09
N ALA A 271 39.64 -2.01 -19.31
CA ALA A 271 41.03 -2.26 -19.70
C ALA A 271 41.31 -3.75 -19.88
N GLN A 272 40.79 -4.62 -18.96
CA GLN A 272 40.91 -6.06 -19.05
C GLN A 272 40.23 -6.64 -20.29
N ARG A 273 39.08 -6.08 -20.69
CA ARG A 273 38.33 -6.51 -21.89
C ARG A 273 38.83 -5.87 -23.20
N ARG A 274 39.95 -5.19 -23.17
CA ARG A 274 40.50 -4.49 -24.34
C ARG A 274 39.53 -3.52 -24.99
N HIS A 275 38.82 -2.76 -24.16
CA HIS A 275 37.81 -1.78 -24.53
C HIS A 275 36.65 -2.30 -25.37
N ARG A 276 36.28 -3.60 -25.22
CA ARG A 276 35.00 -4.04 -25.77
C ARG A 276 33.86 -3.34 -25.03
N PRO A 277 32.82 -2.87 -25.75
CA PRO A 277 31.73 -2.11 -25.14
C PRO A 277 31.03 -2.89 -24.03
N MET A 278 30.58 -2.15 -23.02
CA MET A 278 29.81 -2.68 -21.89
C MET A 278 28.49 -1.93 -21.76
N LEU A 279 27.38 -2.67 -21.70
CA LEU A 279 26.07 -2.10 -21.43
C LEU A 279 25.77 -2.23 -19.94
N LEU A 280 25.44 -1.14 -19.29
CA LEU A 280 25.08 -1.04 -17.89
C LEU A 280 23.64 -0.57 -17.77
N LEU A 281 22.81 -1.33 -17.06
CA LEU A 281 21.38 -1.09 -16.85
C LEU A 281 21.13 -0.94 -15.35
N ASP A 282 20.97 0.29 -14.90
CA ASP A 282 20.71 0.60 -13.49
C ASP A 282 19.21 0.78 -13.25
N LEU A 283 18.59 -0.24 -12.67
CA LEU A 283 17.16 -0.25 -12.35
C LEU A 283 16.88 0.08 -10.88
N ALA A 284 17.93 0.41 -10.11
CA ALA A 284 17.82 0.72 -8.69
C ALA A 284 17.48 2.19 -8.42
N VAL A 285 16.76 2.42 -7.34
CA VAL A 285 16.57 3.74 -6.73
C VAL A 285 16.65 3.55 -5.20
N PRO A 286 17.69 4.11 -4.56
CA PRO A 286 18.82 4.89 -5.10
C PRO A 286 19.65 4.10 -6.12
N ARG A 287 20.40 4.82 -6.99
CA ARG A 287 21.22 4.21 -8.03
C ARG A 287 22.31 3.33 -7.47
N ASP A 288 22.46 2.15 -8.07
CA ASP A 288 23.51 1.19 -7.76
C ASP A 288 24.83 1.50 -8.49
N ILE A 289 24.79 2.26 -9.59
CA ILE A 289 25.93 2.56 -10.44
C ILE A 289 26.28 4.03 -10.33
N ASP A 290 27.56 4.31 -10.02
CA ASP A 290 28.08 5.67 -9.94
C ASP A 290 27.84 6.41 -11.28
N PRO A 291 27.19 7.59 -11.29
CA PRO A 291 26.97 8.38 -12.49
C PRO A 291 28.23 8.73 -13.27
N GLU A 292 29.38 8.83 -12.63
CA GLU A 292 30.67 9.09 -13.29
C GLU A 292 31.10 7.97 -14.26
N VAL A 293 30.48 6.78 -14.14
CA VAL A 293 30.67 5.65 -15.06
C VAL A 293 30.23 6.02 -16.48
N ALA A 294 29.17 6.84 -16.62
CA ALA A 294 28.68 7.29 -17.92
C ALA A 294 29.70 8.11 -18.72
N LYS A 295 30.74 8.66 -18.06
CA LYS A 295 31.80 9.41 -18.71
C LYS A 295 32.93 8.55 -19.28
N LEU A 296 32.90 7.24 -18.99
CA LEU A 296 33.90 6.31 -19.55
C LEU A 296 33.59 6.04 -21.02
N ARG A 297 34.64 5.94 -21.84
CA ARG A 297 34.52 5.48 -23.23
C ARG A 297 34.14 4.00 -23.23
N ASP A 298 33.37 3.56 -24.23
CA ASP A 298 32.95 2.17 -24.42
C ASP A 298 32.01 1.65 -23.32
N VAL A 299 31.35 2.57 -22.61
CA VAL A 299 30.25 2.26 -21.63
C VAL A 299 28.99 2.95 -22.10
N TYR A 300 27.91 2.18 -22.04
CA TYR A 300 26.54 2.66 -22.26
C TYR A 300 25.76 2.43 -20.97
N LEU A 301 25.57 3.49 -20.19
CA LEU A 301 24.81 3.46 -18.95
C LEU A 301 23.40 3.99 -19.19
N TYR A 302 22.41 3.14 -18.90
CA TYR A 302 21.00 3.50 -18.92
C TYR A 302 20.41 3.32 -17.52
N THR A 303 19.66 4.31 -17.10
CA THR A 303 18.89 4.31 -15.84
C THR A 303 17.45 3.91 -16.09
N VAL A 304 16.68 3.74 -15.02
CA VAL A 304 15.22 3.54 -15.08
C VAL A 304 14.54 4.59 -15.95
N ASP A 305 14.93 5.88 -15.81
CA ASP A 305 14.32 6.99 -16.57
C ASP A 305 14.68 6.96 -18.07
N ASP A 306 15.84 6.43 -18.43
CA ASP A 306 16.24 6.26 -19.83
C ASP A 306 15.43 5.17 -20.52
N LEU A 307 15.12 4.09 -19.79
CA LEU A 307 14.26 3.01 -20.28
C LEU A 307 12.82 3.48 -20.49
N GLU A 308 12.33 4.41 -19.66
CA GLU A 308 11.00 5.02 -19.81
C GLU A 308 10.80 5.62 -21.20
N ARG A 309 11.76 6.41 -21.66
CA ARG A 309 11.72 7.05 -22.98
C ARG A 309 11.64 6.04 -24.13
N SER A 310 12.32 4.91 -24.01
CA SER A 310 12.30 3.83 -25.02
C SER A 310 10.96 3.08 -25.05
N ILE A 311 10.22 3.04 -23.92
CA ILE A 311 8.93 2.35 -23.82
C ILE A 311 7.78 3.19 -24.40
N GLU A 312 7.90 4.51 -24.44
CA GLU A 312 6.88 5.45 -24.91
C GLU A 312 6.42 5.18 -26.35
N GLU A 313 7.28 4.65 -27.20
CA GLU A 313 6.97 4.36 -28.62
C GLU A 313 5.94 3.25 -28.84
N ASN A 314 5.69 2.37 -27.87
CA ASN A 314 4.72 1.27 -27.95
C ASN A 314 3.35 1.55 -27.32
N ARG A 315 3.03 2.82 -27.12
CA ARG A 315 1.90 3.30 -26.30
C ARG A 315 0.50 3.04 -26.89
N ARG A 316 0.33 2.99 -28.21
CA ARG A 316 -0.98 2.97 -28.86
C ARG A 316 -1.86 1.76 -28.53
N SER A 317 -1.31 0.55 -28.57
CA SER A 317 -2.10 -0.66 -28.27
C SER A 317 -2.48 -0.81 -26.78
N ARG A 318 -1.81 -0.04 -25.90
CA ARG A 318 -2.05 -0.04 -24.46
C ARG A 318 -3.05 1.01 -24.02
N GLN A 319 -3.25 2.07 -24.84
CA GLN A 319 -4.21 3.13 -24.53
C GLN A 319 -5.65 2.61 -24.48
N GLU A 320 -6.02 1.68 -25.37
CA GLU A 320 -7.36 1.07 -25.37
C GLU A 320 -7.57 0.23 -24.10
N ALA A 321 -6.62 -0.64 -23.77
CA ALA A 321 -6.68 -1.45 -22.55
C ALA A 321 -6.65 -0.59 -21.27
N ALA A 322 -5.91 0.53 -21.29
CA ALA A 322 -5.91 1.48 -20.18
C ALA A 322 -7.26 2.17 -20.00
N ALA A 323 -7.93 2.56 -21.10
CA ALA A 323 -9.26 3.17 -21.04
C ALA A 323 -10.31 2.20 -20.46
N GLU A 324 -10.27 0.93 -20.84
CA GLU A 324 -11.15 -0.11 -20.26
C GLU A 324 -10.89 -0.28 -18.75
N ALA A 325 -9.62 -0.32 -18.33
CA ALA A 325 -9.26 -0.43 -16.92
C ALA A 325 -9.67 0.82 -16.12
N GLU A 326 -9.56 2.03 -16.69
CA GLU A 326 -10.04 3.27 -16.07
C GLU A 326 -11.55 3.22 -15.83
N ALA A 327 -12.34 2.74 -16.79
CA ALA A 327 -13.78 2.60 -16.61
C ALA A 327 -14.13 1.66 -15.43
N ILE A 328 -13.41 0.56 -15.28
CA ILE A 328 -13.56 -0.35 -14.14
C ILE A 328 -13.21 0.37 -12.83
N ILE A 329 -12.10 1.12 -12.81
CA ILE A 329 -11.65 1.87 -11.63
C ILE A 329 -12.72 2.87 -11.19
N GLU A 330 -13.30 3.67 -12.10
CA GLU A 330 -14.31 4.66 -11.75
C GLU A 330 -15.53 4.02 -11.07
N VAL A 331 -16.01 2.89 -11.59
CA VAL A 331 -17.10 2.13 -10.96
C VAL A 331 -16.70 1.65 -9.54
N GLN A 332 -15.48 1.18 -9.36
CA GLN A 332 -15.02 0.71 -8.05
C GLN A 332 -14.78 1.85 -7.06
N VAL A 333 -14.30 3.01 -7.53
CA VAL A 333 -14.19 4.24 -6.70
C VAL A 333 -15.56 4.63 -6.16
N ALA A 334 -16.58 4.73 -7.03
CA ALA A 334 -17.94 5.07 -6.63
C ALA A 334 -18.47 4.08 -5.56
N ARG A 335 -18.31 2.78 -5.78
CA ARG A 335 -18.74 1.73 -4.83
C ARG A 335 -18.02 1.82 -3.49
N PHE A 336 -16.71 2.06 -3.50
CA PHE A 336 -15.95 2.21 -2.26
C PHE A 336 -16.40 3.45 -1.48
N MET A 337 -16.56 4.60 -2.15
CA MET A 337 -17.01 5.83 -1.52
C MET A 337 -18.42 5.69 -0.93
N GLU A 338 -19.32 5.01 -1.63
CA GLU A 338 -20.66 4.69 -1.12
C GLU A 338 -20.60 3.79 0.12
N SER A 339 -19.76 2.75 0.10
CA SER A 339 -19.54 1.87 1.26
C SER A 339 -18.95 2.60 2.46
N LEU A 340 -18.05 3.56 2.23
CA LEU A 340 -17.45 4.39 3.28
C LEU A 340 -18.51 5.29 3.93
N LEU A 341 -19.37 5.93 3.12
CA LEU A 341 -20.50 6.72 3.60
C LEU A 341 -21.51 5.86 4.39
N ALA A 342 -21.82 4.66 3.92
CA ALA A 342 -22.72 3.76 4.64
C ALA A 342 -22.14 3.35 6.01
N ARG A 343 -20.84 3.05 6.07
CA ARG A 343 -20.16 2.73 7.34
C ARG A 343 -20.17 3.90 8.31
N SER A 344 -19.93 5.12 7.85
CA SER A 344 -19.96 6.29 8.72
C SER A 344 -21.35 6.55 9.28
N ARG A 345 -22.42 6.29 8.52
CA ARG A 345 -23.80 6.40 8.99
C ARG A 345 -24.16 5.33 10.03
N THR A 346 -23.56 4.16 9.96
CA THR A 346 -23.80 3.06 10.90
C THR A 346 -22.88 3.03 12.11
N ALA A 347 -21.77 3.80 12.09
CA ALA A 347 -20.82 3.86 13.19
C ALA A 347 -21.43 4.29 14.52
N PRO A 348 -22.30 5.33 14.58
CA PRO A 348 -22.96 5.74 15.83
C PRO A 348 -23.85 4.63 16.41
N LEU A 349 -24.53 3.86 15.54
CA LEU A 349 -25.37 2.74 15.99
C LEU A 349 -24.54 1.60 16.61
N LYS A 350 -23.38 1.28 16.01
CA LYS A 350 -22.47 0.28 16.58
C LYS A 350 -21.90 0.73 17.93
N GLN A 351 -21.51 2.01 18.02
CA GLN A 351 -21.03 2.59 19.29
C GLN A 351 -22.09 2.57 20.38
N LEU A 352 -23.34 2.91 20.05
CA LEU A 352 -24.46 2.85 20.98
C LEU A 352 -24.67 1.45 21.51
N ARG A 353 -24.68 0.44 20.63
CA ARG A 353 -24.82 -0.99 21.03
C ARG A 353 -23.65 -1.44 21.89
N ALA A 354 -22.41 -1.13 21.51
CA ALA A 354 -21.22 -1.50 22.27
C ALA A 354 -21.26 -0.86 23.68
N HIS A 355 -21.70 0.40 23.78
CA HIS A 355 -21.88 1.07 25.06
C HIS A 355 -22.93 0.36 25.93
N GLY A 356 -24.07 -0.03 25.34
CA GLY A 356 -25.12 -0.79 26.02
C GLY A 356 -24.63 -2.15 26.51
N ASP A 357 -23.90 -2.89 25.70
CA ASP A 357 -23.34 -4.19 26.07
C ASP A 357 -22.28 -4.06 27.18
N ALA A 358 -21.43 -3.04 27.15
CA ALA A 358 -20.45 -2.78 28.22
C ALA A 358 -21.15 -2.45 29.54
N ALA A 359 -22.17 -1.57 29.53
CA ALA A 359 -22.96 -1.23 30.69
C ALA A 359 -23.66 -2.46 31.31
N LYS A 360 -24.23 -3.30 30.46
CA LYS A 360 -24.86 -4.57 30.84
C LYS A 360 -23.87 -5.53 31.53
N LEU A 361 -22.70 -5.75 30.92
CA LEU A 361 -21.70 -6.68 31.47
C LEU A 361 -21.17 -6.21 32.81
N ASP A 362 -20.92 -4.95 33.00
CA ASP A 362 -20.47 -4.40 34.30
C ASP A 362 -21.56 -4.47 35.37
N ALA A 363 -22.79 -4.11 35.04
CA ALA A 363 -23.90 -4.22 35.98
C ALA A 363 -24.15 -5.66 36.42
N LEU A 364 -24.10 -6.63 35.48
CA LEU A 364 -24.22 -8.07 35.78
C LEU A 364 -23.07 -8.59 36.64
N ALA A 365 -21.83 -8.13 36.40
CA ALA A 365 -20.67 -8.54 37.20
C ALA A 365 -20.86 -8.13 38.67
N LYS A 366 -21.30 -6.88 38.91
CA LYS A 366 -21.59 -6.36 40.26
C LYS A 366 -22.73 -7.11 40.95
N ALA A 367 -23.83 -7.34 40.25
CA ALA A 367 -24.96 -8.08 40.79
C ALA A 367 -24.57 -9.53 41.18
N ARG A 368 -23.77 -10.19 40.34
CA ARG A 368 -23.26 -11.56 40.67
C ARG A 368 -22.34 -11.55 41.89
N GLN A 369 -21.54 -10.51 42.06
CA GLN A 369 -20.69 -10.37 43.25
C GLN A 369 -21.53 -10.20 44.52
N GLN A 370 -22.59 -9.38 44.47
CA GLN A 370 -23.52 -9.19 45.61
C GLN A 370 -24.26 -10.48 45.98
N LEU A 371 -24.75 -11.22 44.97
CA LEU A 371 -25.34 -12.54 45.20
C LEU A 371 -24.35 -13.52 45.85
N ALA A 372 -23.08 -13.52 45.37
CA ALA A 372 -22.06 -14.38 45.96
C ALA A 372 -21.71 -13.99 47.42
N ASN A 373 -21.89 -12.72 47.77
CA ASN A 373 -21.73 -12.24 49.12
C ASN A 373 -22.94 -12.53 50.04
N GLY A 374 -24.00 -13.14 49.50
CA GLY A 374 -25.20 -13.54 50.28
C GLY A 374 -26.22 -12.42 50.43
N GLU A 375 -26.17 -11.36 49.61
CA GLU A 375 -27.20 -10.32 49.62
C GLU A 375 -28.55 -10.87 49.11
N ASP A 376 -29.62 -10.24 49.56
CA ASP A 376 -30.99 -10.65 49.18
C ASP A 376 -31.17 -10.53 47.65
N PRO A 377 -31.65 -11.61 46.99
CA PRO A 377 -31.82 -11.63 45.53
C PRO A 377 -32.73 -10.53 44.99
N ASP A 378 -33.80 -10.15 45.70
CA ASP A 378 -34.72 -9.12 45.25
C ASP A 378 -34.04 -7.73 45.30
N ALA A 379 -33.27 -7.46 46.36
CA ALA A 379 -32.48 -6.24 46.48
C ALA A 379 -31.41 -6.18 45.39
N VAL A 380 -30.76 -7.31 45.03
CA VAL A 380 -29.76 -7.36 43.95
C VAL A 380 -30.40 -7.14 42.58
N LEU A 381 -31.62 -7.60 42.33
CA LEU A 381 -32.35 -7.33 41.08
C LEU A 381 -32.71 -5.84 40.95
N GLU A 382 -33.18 -5.20 42.04
CA GLU A 382 -33.44 -3.75 42.05
C GLU A 382 -32.15 -2.96 41.80
N PHE A 383 -31.04 -3.31 42.46
CA PHE A 383 -29.72 -2.71 42.21
C PHE A 383 -29.29 -2.87 40.80
N LEU A 384 -29.41 -4.05 40.18
CA LEU A 384 -29.05 -4.32 38.79
C LEU A 384 -29.86 -3.43 37.85
N ALA A 385 -31.18 -3.38 38.01
CA ALA A 385 -32.07 -2.57 37.19
C ALA A 385 -31.73 -1.07 37.28
N HIS A 386 -31.53 -0.58 38.50
CA HIS A 386 -31.18 0.82 38.78
C HIS A 386 -29.79 1.16 38.17
N THR A 387 -28.78 0.33 38.43
CA THR A 387 -27.41 0.54 37.94
C THR A 387 -27.36 0.53 36.43
N LEU A 388 -28.02 -0.41 35.76
CA LEU A 388 -28.06 -0.49 34.29
C LEU A 388 -28.77 0.73 33.69
N THR A 389 -29.93 1.09 34.21
CA THR A 389 -30.69 2.28 33.75
C THR A 389 -29.89 3.55 33.89
N ASN A 390 -29.29 3.78 35.05
CA ASN A 390 -28.49 4.96 35.28
C ASN A 390 -27.27 5.02 34.34
N ARG A 391 -26.56 3.91 34.12
CA ARG A 391 -25.42 3.90 33.20
C ARG A 391 -25.80 4.18 31.75
N LEU A 392 -26.94 3.65 31.30
CA LEU A 392 -27.41 3.89 29.93
C LEU A 392 -27.91 5.31 29.72
N LEU A 393 -28.55 5.91 30.72
CA LEU A 393 -29.19 7.22 30.61
C LEU A 393 -28.29 8.39 31.08
N HIS A 394 -27.19 8.15 31.78
CA HIS A 394 -26.35 9.20 32.32
C HIS A 394 -25.80 10.16 31.25
N ALA A 395 -25.09 9.64 30.26
CA ALA A 395 -24.52 10.44 29.18
C ALA A 395 -25.58 11.14 28.32
N PRO A 396 -26.67 10.47 27.87
CA PRO A 396 -27.80 11.12 27.21
C PRO A 396 -28.41 12.27 28.02
N THR A 397 -28.61 12.07 29.33
CA THR A 397 -29.22 13.09 30.21
C THR A 397 -28.33 14.33 30.34
N ILE A 398 -27.02 14.17 30.48
CA ILE A 398 -26.07 15.29 30.50
C ILE A 398 -26.11 16.04 29.18
N ALA A 399 -25.99 15.33 28.04
CA ALA A 399 -25.99 15.93 26.72
C ALA A 399 -27.28 16.71 26.41
N LEU A 400 -28.45 16.20 26.84
CA LEU A 400 -29.73 16.89 26.69
C LEU A 400 -29.85 18.10 27.57
N ARG A 401 -29.30 18.05 28.80
CA ARG A 401 -29.27 19.22 29.72
C ARG A 401 -28.41 20.33 29.11
N GLU A 402 -27.25 20.01 28.60
CA GLU A 402 -26.37 20.98 27.91
C GLU A 402 -27.04 21.53 26.64
N ALA A 403 -27.72 20.69 25.86
CA ALA A 403 -28.47 21.11 24.67
C ALA A 403 -29.59 22.10 25.04
N ALA A 404 -30.29 21.87 26.16
CA ALA A 404 -31.32 22.78 26.65
C ALA A 404 -30.75 24.14 27.05
N ILE A 405 -29.57 24.15 27.71
CA ILE A 405 -28.89 25.40 28.12
C ILE A 405 -28.37 26.18 26.90
N THR A 406 -27.81 25.46 25.90
CA THR A 406 -27.20 26.06 24.71
C THR A 406 -28.18 26.33 23.57
N GLY A 407 -29.45 25.92 23.70
CA GLY A 407 -30.47 26.09 22.67
C GLY A 407 -30.30 25.17 21.43
N ASN A 408 -29.64 24.02 21.59
CA ASN A 408 -29.44 23.05 20.48
C ASN A 408 -30.73 22.29 20.17
N ALA A 409 -31.58 22.86 19.31
CA ALA A 409 -32.86 22.28 18.92
C ALA A 409 -32.74 21.00 18.09
N GLU A 410 -31.59 20.72 17.46
CA GLU A 410 -31.39 19.48 16.69
C GLU A 410 -31.25 18.28 17.62
N LEU A 411 -30.48 18.40 18.69
CA LEU A 411 -30.29 17.33 19.65
C LEU A 411 -31.59 17.07 20.43
N ALA A 412 -32.34 18.10 20.78
CA ALA A 412 -33.66 17.95 21.40
C ALA A 412 -34.63 17.15 20.49
N ARG A 413 -34.74 17.52 19.22
CA ARG A 413 -35.57 16.77 18.24
C ARG A 413 -35.10 15.33 17.98
N ALA A 414 -33.79 15.06 18.07
CA ALA A 414 -33.26 13.71 17.99
C ALA A 414 -33.67 12.88 19.21
N ALA A 415 -33.64 13.48 20.41
CA ALA A 415 -34.04 12.82 21.63
C ALA A 415 -35.53 12.43 21.63
N ASP A 416 -36.43 13.29 21.16
CA ASP A 416 -37.86 12.97 21.01
C ASP A 416 -38.11 11.77 20.10
N LYS A 417 -37.24 11.58 19.08
CA LYS A 417 -37.31 10.40 18.19
C LYS A 417 -36.72 9.13 18.82
N LEU A 418 -35.66 9.27 19.64
CA LEU A 418 -34.98 8.15 20.28
C LEU A 418 -35.72 7.64 21.54
N PHE A 419 -36.39 8.56 22.23
CA PHE A 419 -37.12 8.31 23.48
C PHE A 419 -38.54 8.89 23.36
N PRO A 420 -39.42 8.31 22.52
CA PRO A 420 -40.77 8.81 22.39
C PRO A 420 -41.53 8.72 23.71
N ALA A 421 -42.35 9.76 24.01
CA ALA A 421 -43.16 9.80 25.22
C ALA A 421 -44.06 8.52 25.31
N ALA A 422 -44.20 8.02 26.53
CA ALA A 422 -45.03 6.83 26.80
C ALA A 422 -46.46 7.04 26.27
N GLY A 423 -46.81 6.41 25.19
CA GLY A 423 -48.11 6.55 24.45
C GLY A 423 -47.97 6.52 22.93
N SER A 424 -46.77 6.75 22.41
CA SER A 424 -46.44 6.63 20.97
C SER A 424 -45.63 5.38 20.65
N ALA A 425 -45.90 4.26 21.29
CA ALA A 425 -45.19 3.02 21.06
C ALA A 425 -45.39 2.58 19.59
N ILE A 426 -44.35 2.77 18.76
CA ILE A 426 -44.25 2.06 17.47
C ILE A 426 -44.17 0.57 17.82
N LEU A 427 -45.23 -0.17 17.56
CA LEU A 427 -45.25 -1.63 17.58
C LEU A 427 -44.10 -2.15 16.70
N MET A 428 -43.02 -2.64 17.33
CA MET A 428 -42.01 -3.40 16.62
C MET A 428 -42.68 -4.62 15.99
N PRO A 429 -42.51 -4.92 14.71
CA PRO A 429 -43.00 -6.16 14.14
C PRO A 429 -42.35 -7.31 14.90
N ALA A 430 -43.20 -8.23 15.41
CA ALA A 430 -42.74 -9.45 16.06
C ALA A 430 -41.82 -10.22 15.11
N GLU A 431 -40.57 -10.41 15.52
CA GLU A 431 -39.66 -11.35 14.84
C GLU A 431 -40.38 -12.71 14.76
N LYS A 432 -40.62 -13.17 13.53
CA LYS A 432 -41.08 -14.53 13.28
C LYS A 432 -40.04 -15.48 13.89
N ARG A 433 -40.41 -16.10 15.02
CA ARG A 433 -39.76 -17.31 15.51
C ARG A 433 -39.96 -18.38 14.46
N ASP A 434 -38.97 -18.67 13.66
CA ASP A 434 -38.94 -19.80 12.74
C ASP A 434 -39.24 -21.10 13.57
N GLY A 435 -40.27 -21.77 13.12
CA GLY A 435 -40.85 -22.92 13.79
C GLY A 435 -39.85 -24.07 13.90
N ALA A 436 -39.78 -24.61 15.10
CA ALA A 436 -39.19 -25.91 15.35
C ALA A 436 -39.91 -26.97 14.49
N LYS A 437 -39.17 -27.62 13.59
CA LYS A 437 -39.66 -28.81 12.89
C LYS A 437 -39.92 -29.93 13.90
N PRO A 438 -41.08 -30.60 13.83
CA PRO A 438 -41.33 -31.78 14.64
C PRO A 438 -40.48 -32.97 14.16
N THR A 439 -39.82 -33.62 15.08
CA THR A 439 -39.09 -34.87 14.91
C THR A 439 -40.06 -35.96 14.48
N PRO A 440 -39.83 -36.78 13.45
CA PRO A 440 -40.69 -37.94 13.15
C PRO A 440 -40.36 -39.04 14.13
N GLY A 441 -41.44 -39.54 14.75
CA GLY A 441 -41.43 -40.66 15.69
C GLY A 441 -40.88 -41.94 15.06
N ARG A 442 -40.08 -42.65 15.85
CA ARG A 442 -39.72 -44.05 15.63
C ARG A 442 -40.98 -44.89 15.72
N ASP A 443 -41.40 -45.42 14.62
CA ASP A 443 -42.34 -46.52 14.62
C ASP A 443 -41.56 -47.86 14.58
N SER A 444 -41.71 -48.59 15.65
CA SER A 444 -41.25 -49.97 15.80
C SER A 444 -42.35 -50.91 15.27
N ARG A 445 -42.05 -51.66 14.21
CA ARG A 445 -42.59 -53.02 14.00
C ARG A 445 -42.11 -53.69 12.71
N LYS A 446 -41.53 -54.83 12.96
CA LYS A 446 -41.22 -56.01 12.16
C LYS A 446 -39.95 -55.98 11.35
#